data_b762e68dd689d4a42264a0462e576750
#
_entry.id   b762e68dd689d4a42264a0462e576750
#
_cell.length_a   1.000
_cell.length_b   1.000
_cell.length_c   1.000
_cell.angle_alpha   90.00
_cell.angle_beta   90.00
_cell.angle_gamma   90.00
#
_symmetry.space_group_name_H-M   'P 1'
#
loop_
_entity.id
_entity.type
_entity.pdbx_description
1 polymer ?
#
loop_
_entity_poly.entity_id
_entity_poly.type
_entity_poly.pdbx_seq_one_letter_code
_entity_poly.pdbx_strand_id
1 'polypeptide(L)'
;LGVHEWAGTNLKSEVFNLEFLHSMDRLQKILSQAGVASRRASEQLMLDGRVTVNGRTVSELGTKANPATDDIRVDGRRIRVPERRLYYLLNKPRGYVTTRSDPQNRPTVLDLVNVRDYVYPVGRLDFDSEGLLLLTNDGDLAAHLTHPSHGVTRVYEARVLGVPDAHDLQRLARGIVLEGRRTEPAHVELLPGKRDDEHATLRITIHEGRNRQVRNMCEAIGHPVDRLRRIAIGPLRDDRLKPGQWRELTAEEVARLRRSPGAGARDRRAVTGSEPARRPSPRGRRTARR
;
A
#
# COMPACT_ATOMS: atom_id res chain seq x y z
N LEU A 1 53.72 20.64 11.77
CA LEU A 1 52.64 20.44 12.75
C LEU A 1 51.37 20.19 11.96
N GLY A 2 51.11 18.90 11.68
CA GLY A 2 49.93 18.45 10.97
C GLY A 2 48.80 18.19 11.96
N VAL A 3 47.64 18.67 11.65
CA VAL A 3 46.39 18.28 12.28
C VAL A 3 45.65 17.32 11.37
N HIS A 4 45.52 16.09 11.83
CA HIS A 4 44.71 15.05 11.17
C HIS A 4 43.22 15.34 11.38
N GLU A 5 42.53 15.66 10.30
CA GLU A 5 41.06 15.62 10.20
C GLU A 5 40.60 14.14 10.15
N TRP A 6 39.97 13.67 11.21
CA TRP A 6 39.32 12.39 11.25
C TRP A 6 37.89 12.52 10.70
N ALA A 7 37.68 11.93 9.55
CA ALA A 7 36.41 11.77 8.88
C ALA A 7 35.36 11.12 9.82
N GLY A 8 34.24 11.80 9.98
CA GLY A 8 33.06 11.29 10.65
C GLY A 8 32.46 10.09 9.92
N THR A 9 32.87 8.90 10.31
CA THR A 9 32.38 7.63 9.81
C THR A 9 30.93 7.41 10.28
N ASN A 10 30.14 7.10 9.36
CA ASN A 10 28.70 6.87 9.28
C ASN A 10 28.14 5.88 10.34
N LEU A 11 28.08 6.31 11.60
CA LEU A 11 27.53 5.52 12.73
C LEU A 11 26.07 5.06 12.51
N LYS A 12 25.31 5.71 11.63
CA LYS A 12 23.92 5.33 11.35
C LYS A 12 23.78 4.11 10.45
N SER A 13 24.78 3.78 9.63
CA SER A 13 24.78 2.58 8.82
C SER A 13 25.19 1.32 9.62
N GLU A 14 26.04 1.50 10.60
CA GLU A 14 26.48 0.39 11.47
C GLU A 14 25.41 -0.04 12.46
N VAL A 15 24.64 0.88 13.04
CA VAL A 15 23.53 0.55 13.95
C VAL A 15 22.41 -0.19 13.20
N PHE A 16 22.14 0.19 11.95
CA PHE A 16 21.15 -0.51 11.13
C PHE A 16 21.57 -1.93 10.73
N ASN A 17 22.85 -2.18 10.58
CA ASN A 17 23.41 -3.51 10.34
C ASN A 17 23.41 -4.40 11.59
N LEU A 18 23.59 -3.84 12.79
CA LEU A 18 23.61 -4.64 14.04
C LEU A 18 22.23 -5.19 14.42
N GLU A 19 21.14 -4.46 14.15
CA GLU A 19 19.79 -4.98 14.40
C GLU A 19 19.43 -6.16 13.47
N PHE A 20 20.01 -6.22 12.26
CA PHE A 20 19.79 -7.31 11.32
C PHE A 20 20.51 -8.61 11.73
N LEU A 21 21.58 -8.53 12.50
CA LEU A 21 22.40 -9.67 12.94
C LEU A 21 21.74 -10.53 14.01
N HIS A 22 20.64 -10.12 14.63
CA HIS A 22 19.99 -10.83 15.74
C HIS A 22 18.51 -11.17 15.52
N SER A 23 17.97 -10.98 14.32
CA SER A 23 16.55 -11.20 14.04
C SER A 23 16.26 -12.65 13.69
N MET A 24 15.66 -13.37 14.62
CA MET A 24 15.05 -14.68 14.39
C MET A 24 13.73 -14.51 13.63
N ASP A 25 13.75 -14.81 12.36
CA ASP A 25 12.56 -14.74 11.49
C ASP A 25 11.97 -16.15 11.28
N ARG A 26 10.66 -16.21 10.99
CA ARG A 26 10.01 -17.47 10.59
C ARG A 26 10.65 -18.00 9.31
N LEU A 27 10.98 -19.29 9.27
CA LEU A 27 11.71 -19.90 8.17
C LEU A 27 11.03 -19.69 6.79
N GLN A 28 9.70 -19.81 6.72
CA GLN A 28 8.97 -19.49 5.49
C GLN A 28 9.08 -18.01 5.05
N LYS A 29 9.30 -17.06 5.99
CA LYS A 29 9.58 -15.66 5.65
C LYS A 29 10.96 -15.54 5.01
N ILE A 30 11.97 -16.20 5.60
CA ILE A 30 13.35 -16.20 5.10
C ILE A 30 13.42 -16.82 3.70
N LEU A 31 12.79 -17.97 3.49
CA LEU A 31 12.74 -18.64 2.18
C LEU A 31 12.08 -17.75 1.12
N SER A 32 11.00 -17.09 1.50
CA SER A 32 10.31 -16.16 0.58
C SER A 32 11.14 -14.92 0.26
N GLN A 33 11.86 -14.36 1.25
CA GLN A 33 12.77 -13.23 1.04
C GLN A 33 13.98 -13.61 0.17
N ALA A 34 14.46 -14.85 0.31
CA ALA A 34 15.51 -15.39 -0.55
C ALA A 34 15.05 -15.72 -1.98
N GLY A 35 13.76 -15.51 -2.29
CA GLY A 35 13.22 -15.76 -3.63
C GLY A 35 12.97 -17.22 -3.97
N VAL A 36 13.06 -18.14 -3.01
CA VAL A 36 12.85 -19.57 -3.22
C VAL A 36 11.42 -19.87 -3.64
N ALA A 37 10.43 -19.38 -2.86
CA ALA A 37 9.01 -19.59 -3.12
C ALA A 37 8.15 -18.54 -2.39
N SER A 38 6.83 -18.54 -2.63
CA SER A 38 5.91 -17.77 -1.78
C SER A 38 5.92 -18.33 -0.35
N ARG A 39 5.49 -17.57 0.66
CA ARG A 39 5.44 -18.04 2.06
C ARG A 39 4.69 -19.36 2.21
N ARG A 40 3.51 -19.50 1.56
CA ARG A 40 2.73 -20.76 1.59
C ARG A 40 3.43 -21.91 0.87
N ALA A 41 4.03 -21.64 -0.28
CA ALA A 41 4.82 -22.69 -0.97
C ALA A 41 6.11 -23.04 -0.19
N SER A 42 6.69 -22.10 0.56
CA SER A 42 7.81 -22.36 1.44
C SER A 42 7.40 -23.24 2.64
N GLU A 43 6.19 -23.06 3.18
CA GLU A 43 5.63 -23.96 4.19
C GLU A 43 5.48 -25.37 3.65
N GLN A 44 5.03 -25.52 2.39
CA GLN A 44 4.95 -26.85 1.75
C GLN A 44 6.33 -27.49 1.58
N LEU A 45 7.35 -26.71 1.15
CA LEU A 45 8.72 -27.22 1.07
C LEU A 45 9.26 -27.72 2.44
N MET A 46 8.86 -27.07 3.53
CA MET A 46 9.22 -27.53 4.89
C MET A 46 8.50 -28.84 5.21
N LEU A 47 7.20 -28.94 4.97
CA LEU A 47 6.41 -30.17 5.19
C LEU A 47 6.92 -31.34 4.36
N ASP A 48 7.39 -31.09 3.16
CA ASP A 48 7.99 -32.10 2.27
C ASP A 48 9.41 -32.52 2.69
N GLY A 49 9.95 -31.96 3.81
CA GLY A 49 11.27 -32.30 4.31
C GLY A 49 12.44 -31.80 3.45
N ARG A 50 12.21 -30.84 2.56
CA ARG A 50 13.18 -30.31 1.60
C ARG A 50 14.04 -29.16 2.17
N VAL A 51 13.73 -28.71 3.39
CA VAL A 51 14.41 -27.58 4.05
C VAL A 51 15.25 -28.09 5.21
N THR A 52 16.53 -27.67 5.28
CA THR A 52 17.39 -27.93 6.41
C THR A 52 17.93 -26.64 7.03
N VAL A 53 18.10 -26.65 8.33
CA VAL A 53 18.75 -25.57 9.10
C VAL A 53 19.88 -26.20 9.90
N ASN A 54 21.10 -25.74 9.71
CA ASN A 54 22.30 -26.29 10.38
C ASN A 54 22.41 -27.82 10.25
N GLY A 55 22.09 -28.35 9.05
CA GLY A 55 22.15 -29.79 8.74
C GLY A 55 20.94 -30.61 9.24
N ARG A 56 20.00 -30.02 9.98
CA ARG A 56 18.79 -30.72 10.46
C ARG A 56 17.58 -30.38 9.57
N THR A 57 16.85 -31.42 9.16
CA THR A 57 15.59 -31.24 8.42
C THR A 57 14.54 -30.59 9.31
N VAL A 58 13.85 -29.57 8.77
CA VAL A 58 12.81 -28.82 9.46
C VAL A 58 11.49 -29.00 8.73
N SER A 59 10.53 -29.67 9.38
CA SER A 59 9.15 -29.87 8.91
C SER A 59 8.11 -29.14 9.77
N GLU A 60 8.50 -28.62 10.94
CA GLU A 60 7.62 -27.93 11.85
C GLU A 60 7.33 -26.49 11.36
N LEU A 61 6.04 -26.18 11.15
CA LEU A 61 5.61 -24.85 10.74
C LEU A 61 5.78 -23.86 11.90
N GLY A 62 6.25 -22.66 11.56
CA GLY A 62 6.52 -21.61 12.54
C GLY A 62 7.95 -21.61 13.08
N THR A 63 8.76 -22.61 12.75
CA THR A 63 10.21 -22.64 13.06
C THR A 63 10.87 -21.33 12.66
N LYS A 64 11.73 -20.82 13.53
CA LYS A 64 12.51 -19.60 13.32
C LYS A 64 13.97 -19.93 13.08
N ALA A 65 14.63 -19.10 12.29
CA ALA A 65 16.07 -19.16 12.04
C ALA A 65 16.64 -17.75 11.88
N ASN A 66 17.95 -17.63 12.03
CA ASN A 66 18.66 -16.38 11.75
C ASN A 66 19.36 -16.48 10.40
N PRO A 67 18.91 -15.73 9.36
CA PRO A 67 19.49 -15.84 8.03
C PRO A 67 20.95 -15.38 7.93
N ALA A 68 21.45 -14.66 8.94
CA ALA A 68 22.85 -14.21 8.98
C ALA A 68 23.81 -15.27 9.51
N THR A 69 23.37 -16.12 10.45
CA THR A 69 24.23 -17.06 11.15
C THR A 69 23.94 -18.52 10.82
N ASP A 70 22.67 -18.85 10.49
CA ASP A 70 22.27 -20.23 10.24
C ASP A 70 22.57 -20.67 8.81
N ASP A 71 23.01 -21.93 8.64
CA ASP A 71 23.13 -22.55 7.33
C ASP A 71 21.77 -23.11 6.88
N ILE A 72 21.01 -22.30 6.13
CA ILE A 72 19.68 -22.66 5.65
C ILE A 72 19.81 -23.18 4.22
N ARG A 73 19.26 -24.37 3.97
CA ARG A 73 19.30 -25.00 2.63
C ARG A 73 17.92 -25.49 2.20
N VAL A 74 17.73 -25.47 0.88
CA VAL A 74 16.58 -26.10 0.20
C VAL A 74 17.12 -27.05 -0.85
N ASP A 75 16.72 -28.30 -0.82
CA ASP A 75 17.23 -29.38 -1.68
C ASP A 75 18.77 -29.45 -1.67
N GLY A 76 19.38 -29.29 -0.50
CA GLY A 76 20.83 -29.27 -0.29
C GLY A 76 21.54 -27.98 -0.72
N ARG A 77 20.89 -27.06 -1.41
CA ARG A 77 21.47 -25.79 -1.86
C ARG A 77 21.29 -24.71 -0.80
N ARG A 78 22.40 -24.09 -0.39
CA ARG A 78 22.36 -22.96 0.55
C ARG A 78 21.61 -21.78 -0.05
N ILE A 79 20.67 -21.23 0.71
CA ILE A 79 19.96 -19.99 0.32
C ILE A 79 20.71 -18.77 0.87
N ARG A 80 20.50 -17.61 0.18
CA ARG A 80 20.99 -16.31 0.64
C ARG A 80 19.85 -15.31 0.54
N VAL A 81 19.60 -14.60 1.63
CA VAL A 81 18.66 -13.48 1.61
C VAL A 81 19.38 -12.28 0.99
N PRO A 82 18.81 -11.62 -0.03
CA PRO A 82 19.41 -10.42 -0.61
C PRO A 82 19.53 -9.32 0.44
N GLU A 83 20.72 -8.75 0.57
CA GLU A 83 20.97 -7.61 1.48
C GLU A 83 20.33 -6.33 0.96
N ARG A 84 20.33 -6.16 -0.37
CA ARG A 84 19.76 -4.97 -1.03
C ARG A 84 18.25 -5.01 -1.03
N ARG A 85 17.62 -4.01 -0.43
CA ARG A 85 16.18 -3.75 -0.54
C ARG A 85 15.89 -3.01 -1.85
N LEU A 86 14.87 -3.48 -2.56
CA LEU A 86 14.48 -2.98 -3.88
C LEU A 86 13.07 -2.41 -3.82
N TYR A 87 12.86 -1.29 -4.49
CA TYR A 87 11.58 -0.58 -4.48
C TYR A 87 11.30 -0.02 -5.86
N TYR A 88 10.32 -0.55 -6.54
CA TYR A 88 9.92 -0.14 -7.89
C TYR A 88 8.50 0.38 -7.90
N LEU A 89 8.29 1.55 -8.49
CA LEU A 89 6.98 2.10 -8.76
C LEU A 89 6.63 1.81 -10.22
N LEU A 90 5.59 1.03 -10.43
CA LEU A 90 5.02 0.69 -11.74
C LEU A 90 3.72 1.49 -11.94
N ASN A 91 3.52 2.06 -13.12
CA ASN A 91 2.20 2.47 -13.57
C ASN A 91 1.58 1.29 -14.35
N LYS A 92 0.84 0.44 -13.63
CA LYS A 92 0.23 -0.76 -14.19
C LYS A 92 -0.81 -0.41 -15.25
N PRO A 93 -0.72 -0.90 -16.48
CA PRO A 93 -1.81 -0.81 -17.46
C PRO A 93 -2.92 -1.82 -17.18
N ARG A 94 -4.06 -1.70 -17.84
CA ARG A 94 -5.11 -2.74 -17.87
C ARG A 94 -4.58 -3.99 -18.57
N GLY A 95 -5.18 -5.16 -18.30
CA GLY A 95 -4.84 -6.41 -18.95
C GLY A 95 -3.68 -7.18 -18.33
N TYR A 96 -3.20 -6.77 -17.15
CA TYR A 96 -2.14 -7.46 -16.41
C TYR A 96 -2.64 -7.89 -15.02
N VAL A 97 -2.32 -9.11 -14.63
CA VAL A 97 -2.68 -9.65 -13.31
C VAL A 97 -1.64 -9.21 -12.27
N THR A 98 -2.10 -8.78 -11.11
CA THR A 98 -1.21 -8.42 -9.99
C THR A 98 -0.82 -9.66 -9.20
N THR A 99 0.12 -10.42 -9.74
CA THR A 99 0.69 -11.64 -9.14
C THR A 99 2.12 -11.85 -9.63
N ARG A 100 2.86 -12.72 -8.97
CA ARG A 100 4.16 -13.21 -9.46
C ARG A 100 4.04 -14.36 -10.45
N SER A 101 3.00 -15.16 -10.34
CA SER A 101 2.71 -16.30 -11.21
C SER A 101 1.21 -16.42 -11.36
N ASP A 102 0.77 -16.73 -12.57
CA ASP A 102 -0.63 -16.94 -12.87
C ASP A 102 -0.85 -18.34 -13.46
N PRO A 103 -1.69 -19.19 -12.83
CA PRO A 103 -1.96 -20.53 -13.34
C PRO A 103 -2.61 -20.56 -14.73
N GLN A 104 -3.23 -19.45 -15.15
CA GLN A 104 -3.90 -19.31 -16.46
C GLN A 104 -2.96 -18.69 -17.51
N ASN A 105 -1.66 -18.51 -17.20
CA ASN A 105 -0.66 -17.90 -18.08
C ASN A 105 -1.04 -16.51 -18.65
N ARG A 106 -1.88 -15.76 -17.91
CA ARG A 106 -2.15 -14.36 -18.27
C ARG A 106 -0.93 -13.50 -17.99
N PRO A 107 -0.72 -12.40 -18.74
CA PRO A 107 0.36 -11.49 -18.49
C PRO A 107 0.29 -10.91 -17.07
N THR A 108 1.41 -10.89 -16.37
CA THR A 108 1.54 -10.43 -14.99
C THR A 108 2.26 -9.10 -14.91
N VAL A 109 2.16 -8.42 -13.77
CA VAL A 109 2.89 -7.16 -13.52
C VAL A 109 4.41 -7.36 -13.52
N LEU A 110 4.90 -8.58 -13.32
CA LEU A 110 6.33 -8.90 -13.35
C LEU A 110 6.88 -8.92 -14.78
N ASP A 111 6.05 -9.23 -15.78
CA ASP A 111 6.45 -9.22 -17.19
C ASP A 111 6.73 -7.78 -17.67
N LEU A 112 6.16 -6.75 -17.00
CA LEU A 112 6.43 -5.35 -17.27
C LEU A 112 7.72 -4.85 -16.61
N VAL A 113 8.07 -5.44 -15.45
CA VAL A 113 9.22 -5.02 -14.65
C VAL A 113 10.33 -6.04 -14.87
N ASN A 114 11.10 -5.85 -15.95
CA ASN A 114 12.16 -6.78 -16.33
C ASN A 114 13.39 -6.65 -15.40
N VAL A 115 13.24 -7.10 -14.15
CA VAL A 115 14.32 -7.16 -13.14
C VAL A 115 14.64 -8.61 -12.82
N ARG A 116 15.94 -8.91 -12.63
CA ARG A 116 16.40 -10.26 -12.27
C ARG A 116 16.13 -10.59 -10.80
N ASP A 117 16.01 -9.56 -9.99
CA ASP A 117 15.85 -9.72 -8.55
C ASP A 117 14.43 -10.14 -8.17
N TYR A 118 14.34 -10.85 -7.04
CA TYR A 118 13.07 -11.27 -6.50
C TYR A 118 12.32 -10.11 -5.87
N VAL A 119 11.26 -9.65 -6.53
CA VAL A 119 10.33 -8.65 -6.01
C VAL A 119 8.89 -9.15 -6.16
N TYR A 120 7.98 -8.58 -5.39
CA TYR A 120 6.55 -8.88 -5.45
C TYR A 120 5.71 -7.60 -5.28
N PRO A 121 4.49 -7.59 -5.81
CA PRO A 121 3.61 -6.44 -5.72
C PRO A 121 3.11 -6.22 -4.27
N VAL A 122 3.06 -4.96 -3.85
CA VAL A 122 2.51 -4.52 -2.57
C VAL A 122 1.04 -4.18 -2.73
N GLY A 123 0.18 -5.05 -2.24
CA GLY A 123 -1.25 -5.00 -2.52
C GLY A 123 -1.57 -5.37 -3.96
N ARG A 124 -2.77 -4.99 -4.40
CA ARG A 124 -3.26 -5.40 -5.73
C ARG A 124 -3.98 -4.25 -6.43
N LEU A 125 -3.95 -4.32 -7.75
CA LEU A 125 -4.90 -3.71 -8.67
C LEU A 125 -5.52 -4.84 -9.50
N ASP A 126 -6.81 -4.75 -9.77
CA ASP A 126 -7.52 -5.75 -10.57
C ASP A 126 -7.02 -5.75 -12.03
N PHE A 127 -7.35 -6.78 -12.78
CA PHE A 127 -6.98 -6.94 -14.19
C PHE A 127 -7.42 -5.75 -15.05
N ASP A 128 -8.62 -5.26 -14.77
CA ASP A 128 -9.27 -4.12 -15.45
C ASP A 128 -8.97 -2.76 -14.83
N SER A 129 -8.12 -2.70 -13.79
CA SER A 129 -7.72 -1.46 -13.11
C SER A 129 -6.29 -1.08 -13.47
N GLU A 130 -5.98 0.21 -13.47
CA GLU A 130 -4.68 0.75 -13.84
C GLU A 130 -4.12 1.69 -12.76
N GLY A 131 -2.86 2.12 -12.94
CA GLY A 131 -2.21 3.13 -12.12
C GLY A 131 -1.09 2.61 -11.23
N LEU A 132 -0.73 3.37 -10.23
CA LEU A 132 0.47 3.16 -9.43
C LEU A 132 0.41 1.88 -8.61
N LEU A 133 1.44 1.05 -8.73
CA LEU A 133 1.65 -0.18 -7.99
C LEU A 133 3.11 -0.25 -7.53
N LEU A 134 3.32 -0.50 -6.24
CA LEU A 134 4.65 -0.71 -5.69
C LEU A 134 5.04 -2.19 -5.79
N LEU A 135 6.28 -2.47 -6.19
CA LEU A 135 6.90 -3.79 -6.10
C LEU A 135 8.16 -3.70 -5.24
N THR A 136 8.38 -4.69 -4.37
CA THR A 136 9.53 -4.70 -3.46
C THR A 136 9.87 -6.12 -3.00
N ASN A 137 11.08 -6.29 -2.46
CA ASN A 137 11.49 -7.45 -1.65
C ASN A 137 11.47 -7.14 -0.13
N ASP A 138 11.10 -5.91 0.26
CA ASP A 138 10.98 -5.48 1.65
C ASP A 138 9.62 -5.88 2.23
N GLY A 139 9.58 -7.01 2.93
CA GLY A 139 8.35 -7.54 3.53
C GLY A 139 7.78 -6.68 4.64
N ASP A 140 8.60 -5.96 5.35
CA ASP A 140 8.18 -5.13 6.48
C ASP A 140 7.50 -3.86 5.96
N LEU A 141 8.06 -3.22 4.92
CA LEU A 141 7.39 -2.11 4.23
C LEU A 141 6.10 -2.57 3.55
N ALA A 142 6.11 -3.73 2.89
CA ALA A 142 4.92 -4.28 2.25
C ALA A 142 3.79 -4.53 3.27
N ALA A 143 4.11 -5.10 4.43
CA ALA A 143 3.17 -5.30 5.52
C ALA A 143 2.64 -3.95 6.06
N HIS A 144 3.54 -2.98 6.29
CA HIS A 144 3.15 -1.63 6.72
C HIS A 144 2.14 -0.98 5.77
N LEU A 145 2.39 -1.03 4.47
CA LEU A 145 1.54 -0.38 3.46
C LEU A 145 0.21 -1.10 3.21
N THR A 146 0.11 -2.39 3.53
CA THR A 146 -1.08 -3.20 3.24
C THR A 146 -1.95 -3.48 4.46
N HIS A 147 -1.42 -3.37 5.66
CA HIS A 147 -2.17 -3.68 6.88
C HIS A 147 -3.26 -2.63 7.14
N PRO A 148 -4.53 -3.05 7.36
CA PRO A 148 -5.65 -2.11 7.52
C PRO A 148 -5.45 -1.12 8.67
N SER A 149 -4.82 -1.53 9.78
CA SER A 149 -4.60 -0.66 10.95
C SER A 149 -3.68 0.53 10.66
N HIS A 150 -2.87 0.45 9.61
CA HIS A 150 -1.97 1.55 9.24
C HIS A 150 -2.65 2.60 8.36
N GLY A 151 -3.86 2.36 7.85
CA GLY A 151 -4.69 3.34 7.16
C GLY A 151 -4.00 4.13 6.05
N VAL A 152 -3.03 3.51 5.37
CA VAL A 152 -2.30 4.18 4.29
C VAL A 152 -3.27 4.58 3.18
N THR A 153 -3.31 5.86 2.87
CA THR A 153 -4.25 6.41 1.88
C THR A 153 -4.00 5.86 0.48
N ARG A 154 -5.07 5.64 -0.26
CA ARG A 154 -5.03 5.33 -1.69
C ARG A 154 -5.98 6.26 -2.41
N VAL A 155 -5.48 6.95 -3.43
CA VAL A 155 -6.29 7.90 -4.21
C VAL A 155 -6.54 7.32 -5.59
N TYR A 156 -7.80 7.31 -5.97
CA TYR A 156 -8.26 6.80 -7.25
C TYR A 156 -8.95 7.90 -8.05
N GLU A 157 -8.81 7.85 -9.36
CA GLU A 157 -9.69 8.48 -10.31
C GLU A 157 -10.58 7.39 -10.92
N ALA A 158 -11.88 7.54 -10.73
CA ALA A 158 -12.91 6.63 -11.19
C ALA A 158 -13.78 7.35 -12.22
N ARG A 159 -13.71 6.94 -13.50
CA ARG A 159 -14.69 7.32 -14.50
C ARG A 159 -15.93 6.45 -14.31
N VAL A 160 -17.05 7.05 -14.03
CA VAL A 160 -18.32 6.40 -13.73
C VAL A 160 -19.35 6.71 -14.79
N LEU A 161 -20.32 5.82 -14.98
CA LEU A 161 -21.48 6.06 -15.86
C LEU A 161 -22.46 7.03 -15.20
N GLY A 162 -22.96 7.98 -15.98
CA GLY A 162 -23.81 9.06 -15.50
C GLY A 162 -23.06 10.10 -14.65
N VAL A 163 -23.79 11.06 -14.12
CA VAL A 163 -23.25 12.13 -13.27
C VAL A 163 -23.87 12.02 -11.89
N PRO A 164 -23.09 11.57 -10.86
CA PRO A 164 -23.57 11.50 -9.48
C PRO A 164 -23.99 12.87 -8.95
N ASP A 165 -25.12 12.91 -8.26
CA ASP A 165 -25.62 14.12 -7.61
C ASP A 165 -24.95 14.36 -6.23
N ALA A 166 -25.31 15.45 -5.57
CA ALA A 166 -24.76 15.80 -4.26
C ALA A 166 -25.11 14.75 -3.16
N HIS A 167 -26.26 14.09 -3.27
CA HIS A 167 -26.69 13.05 -2.35
C HIS A 167 -25.84 11.79 -2.52
N ASP A 168 -25.57 11.37 -3.75
CA ASP A 168 -24.72 10.21 -4.07
C ASP A 168 -23.28 10.41 -3.61
N LEU A 169 -22.70 11.61 -3.86
CA LEU A 169 -21.38 11.97 -3.37
C LEU A 169 -21.33 11.95 -1.83
N GLN A 170 -22.36 12.41 -1.15
CA GLN A 170 -22.44 12.38 0.31
C GLN A 170 -22.56 10.94 0.85
N ARG A 171 -23.32 10.06 0.18
CA ARG A 171 -23.41 8.63 0.53
C ARG A 171 -22.04 7.95 0.41
N LEU A 172 -21.31 8.19 -0.69
CA LEU A 172 -19.94 7.68 -0.87
C LEU A 172 -19.02 8.17 0.25
N ALA A 173 -19.05 9.47 0.56
CA ALA A 173 -18.19 10.07 1.59
C ALA A 173 -18.46 9.53 2.98
N ARG A 174 -19.72 9.25 3.35
CA ARG A 174 -20.11 8.66 4.65
C ARG A 174 -19.83 7.16 4.74
N GLY A 175 -19.50 6.52 3.63
CA GLY A 175 -19.31 5.09 3.51
C GLY A 175 -20.59 4.34 3.16
N ILE A 176 -20.40 3.27 2.38
CA ILE A 176 -21.44 2.40 1.80
C ILE A 176 -21.45 1.06 2.53
N VAL A 177 -22.61 0.44 2.70
CA VAL A 177 -22.71 -0.94 3.20
C VAL A 177 -22.41 -1.89 2.04
N LEU A 178 -21.31 -2.62 2.14
CA LEU A 178 -20.87 -3.65 1.20
C LEU A 178 -20.76 -4.97 1.97
N GLU A 179 -21.42 -6.01 1.49
CA GLU A 179 -21.38 -7.35 2.12
C GLU A 179 -21.71 -7.31 3.63
N GLY A 180 -22.73 -6.53 4.01
CA GLY A 180 -23.17 -6.37 5.39
C GLY A 180 -22.31 -5.50 6.29
N ARG A 181 -21.19 -4.94 5.79
CA ARG A 181 -20.30 -4.06 6.56
C ARG A 181 -20.14 -2.71 5.89
N ARG A 182 -20.33 -1.64 6.66
CA ARG A 182 -20.07 -0.28 6.16
C ARG A 182 -18.57 -0.09 5.89
N THR A 183 -18.26 0.57 4.76
CA THR A 183 -16.90 1.02 4.45
C THR A 183 -16.49 2.16 5.39
N GLU A 184 -15.18 2.38 5.55
CA GLU A 184 -14.71 3.60 6.20
C GLU A 184 -15.15 4.84 5.41
N PRO A 185 -15.28 6.02 6.05
CA PRO A 185 -15.49 7.28 5.34
C PRO A 185 -14.41 7.52 4.30
N ALA A 186 -14.82 8.06 3.15
CA ALA A 186 -13.94 8.38 2.05
C ALA A 186 -13.96 9.89 1.77
N HIS A 187 -12.88 10.44 1.23
CA HIS A 187 -12.93 11.77 0.63
C HIS A 187 -13.29 11.62 -0.85
N VAL A 188 -14.33 12.33 -1.29
CA VAL A 188 -14.88 12.20 -2.64
C VAL A 188 -15.03 13.58 -3.28
N GLU A 189 -14.46 13.73 -4.46
CA GLU A 189 -14.54 14.96 -5.26
C GLU A 189 -15.06 14.62 -6.66
N LEU A 190 -16.03 15.38 -7.15
CA LEU A 190 -16.40 15.37 -8.56
C LEU A 190 -15.43 16.29 -9.32
N LEU A 191 -14.62 15.70 -10.21
CA LEU A 191 -13.62 16.46 -10.94
C LEU A 191 -14.27 17.27 -12.09
N PRO A 192 -13.86 18.53 -12.30
CA PRO A 192 -14.23 19.28 -13.48
C PRO A 192 -13.61 18.60 -14.71
N GLY A 193 -14.39 18.37 -15.74
CA GLY A 193 -13.90 17.74 -16.97
C GLY A 193 -14.86 18.02 -18.12
N LYS A 194 -14.56 17.49 -19.31
CA LYS A 194 -15.56 17.37 -20.37
C LYS A 194 -16.68 16.50 -19.81
N ARG A 195 -17.73 17.14 -19.33
CA ARG A 195 -18.98 16.45 -18.99
C ARG A 195 -19.62 16.05 -20.30
N ASP A 196 -19.56 14.77 -20.60
CA ASP A 196 -20.60 14.19 -21.41
C ASP A 196 -21.71 13.76 -20.42
N ASP A 197 -22.95 13.81 -20.81
CA ASP A 197 -24.08 13.40 -19.95
C ASP A 197 -24.01 11.91 -19.58
N GLU A 198 -23.09 11.16 -20.20
CA GLU A 198 -22.92 9.73 -20.02
C GLU A 198 -21.89 9.39 -18.95
N HIS A 199 -20.91 10.25 -18.65
CA HIS A 199 -19.81 9.95 -17.73
C HIS A 199 -19.40 11.12 -16.85
N ALA A 200 -18.99 10.80 -15.63
CA ALA A 200 -18.29 11.71 -14.72
C ALA A 200 -17.00 11.10 -14.20
N THR A 201 -16.07 11.92 -13.76
CA THR A 201 -14.84 11.46 -13.10
C THR A 201 -14.86 11.86 -11.63
N LEU A 202 -14.75 10.88 -10.74
CA LEU A 202 -14.63 11.06 -9.31
C LEU A 202 -13.20 10.84 -8.86
N ARG A 203 -12.68 11.70 -7.99
CA ARG A 203 -11.48 11.42 -7.20
C ARG A 203 -11.91 10.89 -5.84
N ILE A 204 -11.50 9.67 -5.53
CA ILE A 204 -11.90 8.96 -4.31
C ILE A 204 -10.65 8.59 -3.52
N THR A 205 -10.56 9.07 -2.27
CA THR A 205 -9.49 8.71 -1.32
C THR A 205 -10.06 7.78 -0.27
N ILE A 206 -9.45 6.60 -0.15
CA ILE A 206 -9.81 5.59 0.85
C ILE A 206 -8.62 5.22 1.73
N HIS A 207 -8.88 4.71 2.94
CA HIS A 207 -7.87 4.30 3.92
C HIS A 207 -7.81 2.78 4.10
N GLU A 208 -8.78 2.06 3.59
CA GLU A 208 -8.86 0.60 3.59
C GLU A 208 -8.75 0.02 2.17
N GLY A 209 -8.72 -1.30 2.01
CA GLY A 209 -8.56 -1.94 0.70
C GLY A 209 -9.32 -3.24 0.61
N ARG A 210 -10.68 -3.19 0.60
CA ARG A 210 -11.51 -4.38 0.38
C ARG A 210 -11.48 -4.79 -1.10
N ASN A 211 -11.91 -6.00 -1.36
CA ASN A 211 -12.02 -6.49 -2.74
C ASN A 211 -12.89 -5.54 -3.58
N ARG A 212 -12.35 -5.07 -4.71
CA ARG A 212 -13.03 -4.18 -5.67
C ARG A 212 -13.77 -2.99 -5.05
N GLN A 213 -13.29 -2.50 -3.90
CA GLN A 213 -14.01 -1.56 -3.02
C GLN A 213 -14.56 -0.34 -3.77
N VAL A 214 -13.73 0.40 -4.51
CA VAL A 214 -14.17 1.62 -5.21
C VAL A 214 -15.24 1.31 -6.26
N ARG A 215 -15.09 0.20 -7.00
CA ARG A 215 -16.10 -0.24 -7.98
C ARG A 215 -17.42 -0.56 -7.32
N ASN A 216 -17.39 -1.36 -6.25
CA ASN A 216 -18.60 -1.75 -5.52
C ASN A 216 -19.28 -0.55 -4.83
N MET A 217 -18.48 0.42 -4.32
CA MET A 217 -19.03 1.65 -3.75
C MET A 217 -19.77 2.50 -4.79
N CYS A 218 -19.19 2.68 -5.98
CA CYS A 218 -19.82 3.44 -7.05
C CYS A 218 -21.05 2.72 -7.62
N GLU A 219 -20.99 1.40 -7.77
CA GLU A 219 -22.11 0.59 -8.22
C GLU A 219 -23.30 0.68 -7.24
N ALA A 220 -23.04 0.69 -5.93
CA ALA A 220 -24.06 0.80 -4.88
C ALA A 220 -24.81 2.14 -4.87
N ILE A 221 -24.31 3.16 -5.55
CA ILE A 221 -25.01 4.43 -5.77
C ILE A 221 -25.60 4.57 -7.17
N GLY A 222 -25.53 3.50 -7.99
CA GLY A 222 -26.07 3.48 -9.34
C GLY A 222 -25.15 4.03 -10.45
N HIS A 223 -23.86 4.26 -10.12
CA HIS A 223 -22.87 4.80 -11.06
C HIS A 223 -21.68 3.83 -11.25
N PRO A 224 -21.84 2.75 -12.04
CA PRO A 224 -20.78 1.76 -12.25
C PRO A 224 -19.50 2.38 -12.81
N VAL A 225 -18.33 1.85 -12.39
CA VAL A 225 -17.03 2.34 -12.84
C VAL A 225 -16.65 1.74 -14.19
N ASP A 226 -16.53 2.57 -15.19
CA ASP A 226 -15.97 2.24 -16.52
C ASP A 226 -14.43 2.10 -16.44
N ARG A 227 -13.76 3.13 -15.93
CA ARG A 227 -12.29 3.17 -15.81
C ARG A 227 -11.85 3.52 -14.40
N LEU A 228 -10.92 2.73 -13.85
CA LEU A 228 -10.36 2.95 -12.52
C LEU A 228 -8.85 3.07 -12.57
N ARG A 229 -8.32 4.19 -12.09
CA ARG A 229 -6.89 4.47 -12.03
C ARG A 229 -6.47 4.86 -10.62
N ARG A 230 -5.49 4.15 -10.04
CA ARG A 230 -4.87 4.56 -8.78
C ARG A 230 -3.78 5.59 -9.05
N ILE A 231 -3.96 6.82 -8.57
CA ILE A 231 -3.05 7.95 -8.80
C ILE A 231 -2.10 8.24 -7.63
N ALA A 232 -2.38 7.67 -6.43
CA ALA A 232 -1.47 7.81 -5.29
C ALA A 232 -1.53 6.61 -4.33
N ILE A 233 -0.39 6.36 -3.65
CA ILE A 233 -0.23 5.40 -2.56
C ILE A 233 0.49 6.14 -1.43
N GLY A 234 -0.22 6.47 -0.33
CA GLY A 234 0.31 7.35 0.71
C GLY A 234 0.85 8.65 0.09
N PRO A 235 2.11 9.01 0.37
CA PRO A 235 2.73 10.22 -0.18
C PRO A 235 3.23 10.08 -1.62
N LEU A 236 3.19 8.88 -2.22
CA LEU A 236 3.69 8.66 -3.57
C LEU A 236 2.66 9.09 -4.62
N ARG A 237 3.11 9.96 -5.53
CA ARG A 237 2.43 10.34 -6.78
C ARG A 237 3.46 10.39 -7.88
N ASP A 238 3.08 10.06 -9.09
CA ASP A 238 3.92 10.23 -10.28
C ASP A 238 3.05 10.38 -11.53
N ASP A 239 2.85 11.60 -11.95
CA ASP A 239 2.03 11.92 -13.13
C ASP A 239 2.84 11.82 -14.44
N ARG A 240 4.17 11.67 -14.34
CA ARG A 240 5.06 11.55 -15.50
C ARG A 240 5.24 10.10 -15.95
N LEU A 241 5.04 9.15 -15.04
CA LEU A 241 5.19 7.73 -15.30
C LEU A 241 4.06 7.24 -16.21
N LYS A 242 4.37 6.89 -17.45
CA LYS A 242 3.37 6.44 -18.44
C LYS A 242 2.90 5.01 -18.11
N PRO A 243 1.69 4.59 -18.55
CA PRO A 243 1.23 3.21 -18.40
C PRO A 243 2.24 2.20 -18.97
N GLY A 244 2.53 1.13 -18.20
CA GLY A 244 3.54 0.12 -18.52
C GLY A 244 4.97 0.49 -18.11
N GLN A 245 5.24 1.74 -17.80
CA GLN A 245 6.55 2.17 -17.32
C GLN A 245 6.71 1.97 -15.81
N TRP A 246 7.96 1.76 -15.41
CA TRP A 246 8.34 1.65 -14.00
C TRP A 246 9.67 2.39 -13.75
N ARG A 247 9.93 2.71 -12.49
CA ARG A 247 11.20 3.27 -12.02
C ARG A 247 11.53 2.82 -10.59
N GLU A 248 12.78 2.93 -10.22
CA GLU A 248 13.17 2.81 -8.81
C GLU A 248 12.63 4.00 -7.99
N LEU A 249 12.31 3.75 -6.71
CA LEU A 249 12.04 4.81 -5.75
C LEU A 249 13.35 5.37 -5.21
N THR A 250 13.35 6.69 -4.94
CA THR A 250 14.45 7.31 -4.23
C THR A 250 14.43 6.94 -2.74
N ALA A 251 15.57 7.06 -2.07
CA ALA A 251 15.66 6.81 -0.62
C ALA A 251 14.70 7.71 0.18
N GLU A 252 14.47 8.94 -0.29
CA GLU A 252 13.53 9.88 0.33
C GLU A 252 12.07 9.42 0.19
N GLU A 253 11.68 8.91 -0.98
CA GLU A 253 10.33 8.35 -1.22
C GLU A 253 10.07 7.14 -0.32
N VAL A 254 11.06 6.25 -0.19
CA VAL A 254 10.99 5.10 0.73
C VAL A 254 10.86 5.56 2.18
N ALA A 255 11.66 6.56 2.59
CA ALA A 255 11.57 7.10 3.95
C ALA A 255 10.21 7.76 4.22
N ARG A 256 9.61 8.44 3.24
CA ARG A 256 8.25 9.01 3.35
C ARG A 256 7.20 7.91 3.46
N LEU A 257 7.31 6.83 2.70
CA LEU A 257 6.41 5.68 2.79
C LEU A 257 6.45 5.02 4.17
N ARG A 258 7.63 4.82 4.74
CA ARG A 258 7.80 4.25 6.09
C ARG A 258 7.21 5.12 7.19
N ARG A 259 7.21 6.44 7.02
CA ARG A 259 6.63 7.41 7.95
C ARG A 259 5.15 7.68 7.71
N SER A 260 4.56 7.10 6.67
CA SER A 260 3.12 7.28 6.40
C SER A 260 2.32 6.92 7.65
N PRO A 261 1.50 7.83 8.20
CA PRO A 261 0.80 7.59 9.45
C PRO A 261 -0.14 6.40 9.29
N GLY A 262 -0.13 5.53 10.31
CA GLY A 262 -1.17 4.56 10.49
C GLY A 262 -2.51 5.22 10.85
N ALA A 263 -3.61 4.51 10.69
CA ALA A 263 -4.98 5.00 10.95
C ALA A 263 -5.20 5.60 12.38
N GLY A 264 -4.23 5.44 13.29
CA GLY A 264 -4.26 6.04 14.62
C GLY A 264 -3.91 7.53 14.70
N ALA A 265 -3.34 8.11 13.63
CA ALA A 265 -3.01 9.54 13.54
C ALA A 265 -4.13 10.29 12.80
N ARG A 266 -5.40 9.98 13.08
CA ARG A 266 -6.52 10.77 12.59
C ARG A 266 -6.36 12.20 13.11
N ASP A 267 -6.33 13.12 12.19
CA ASP A 267 -6.24 14.54 12.38
C ASP A 267 -7.30 15.04 13.38
N ARG A 268 -6.92 15.12 14.66
CA ARG A 268 -7.74 15.79 15.70
C ARG A 268 -7.82 17.31 15.49
N ARG A 269 -7.19 17.83 14.43
CA ARG A 269 -7.14 19.27 14.12
C ARG A 269 -8.28 19.77 13.22
N ALA A 270 -9.05 18.90 12.58
CA ALA A 270 -10.12 19.34 11.67
C ALA A 270 -11.49 19.56 12.33
N VAL A 271 -11.64 19.35 13.64
CA VAL A 271 -12.95 19.48 14.34
C VAL A 271 -13.05 20.67 15.31
N THR A 272 -11.97 21.45 15.49
CA THR A 272 -12.01 22.63 16.37
C THR A 272 -11.95 23.93 15.58
N GLY A 273 -12.92 24.16 14.70
CA GLY A 273 -12.94 25.36 13.86
C GLY A 273 -14.33 25.79 13.39
N SER A 274 -15.34 25.70 14.26
CA SER A 274 -16.56 26.51 14.07
C SER A 274 -17.25 26.70 15.41
N GLU A 275 -16.75 27.65 16.17
CA GLU A 275 -17.49 28.24 17.27
C GLU A 275 -18.71 28.97 16.68
N PRO A 276 -19.96 28.65 17.06
CA PRO A 276 -21.10 29.37 16.55
C PRO A 276 -21.11 30.78 17.14
N ALA A 277 -21.09 31.78 16.25
CA ALA A 277 -21.22 33.19 16.60
C ALA A 277 -22.39 33.40 17.57
N ARG A 278 -22.08 33.91 18.78
CA ARG A 278 -23.05 34.32 19.78
C ARG A 278 -23.92 35.42 19.17
N ARG A 279 -25.20 35.14 19.02
CA ARG A 279 -26.24 36.13 18.73
C ARG A 279 -26.28 37.18 19.85
N PRO A 280 -26.25 38.50 19.57
CA PRO A 280 -26.47 39.51 20.60
C PRO A 280 -27.95 39.46 21.07
N SER A 281 -28.14 39.41 22.40
CA SER A 281 -29.46 39.49 23.02
C SER A 281 -30.10 40.86 22.83
N PRO A 282 -31.42 40.97 22.57
CA PRO A 282 -32.08 42.25 22.44
C PRO A 282 -32.21 42.96 23.79
N ARG A 283 -31.67 44.18 23.85
CA ARG A 283 -31.82 45.08 25.02
C ARG A 283 -33.31 45.41 25.21
N GLY A 284 -33.79 45.15 26.41
CA GLY A 284 -35.14 45.47 26.84
C GLY A 284 -35.41 46.99 26.80
N ARG A 285 -36.52 47.36 26.17
CA ARG A 285 -37.13 48.70 26.27
C ARG A 285 -37.75 48.86 27.64
N ARG A 286 -37.20 49.79 28.44
CA ARG A 286 -37.88 50.32 29.61
C ARG A 286 -39.04 51.22 29.15
N THR A 287 -40.26 50.85 29.46
CA THR A 287 -41.42 51.74 29.40
C THR A 287 -41.45 52.59 30.66
N ALA A 288 -41.30 53.92 30.51
CA ALA A 288 -41.65 54.86 31.57
C ALA A 288 -43.14 55.16 31.44
N ARG A 289 -43.83 54.99 32.60
CA ARG A 289 -45.19 55.50 32.77
C ARG A 289 -45.15 56.99 33.12
N ARG A 290 -45.98 57.74 32.45
CA ARG A 290 -46.91 58.74 32.99
C ARG A 290 -48.18 58.70 32.20
#